data_58cfe4f24957fbe211afeeeb7f34749b
#
_entry.id   58cfe4f24957fbe211afeeeb7f34749b
#
_cell.length_a   1.000
_cell.length_b   1.000
_cell.length_c   1.000
_cell.angle_alpha   90.00
_cell.angle_beta   90.00
_cell.angle_gamma   90.00
#
_symmetry.space_group_name_H-M   'P 1'
#
loop_
_entity.id
_entity.type
_entity.pdbx_description
1 polymer ?
#
loop_
_entity_poly.entity_id
_entity_poly.type
_entity_poly.pdbx_seq_one_letter_code
_entity_poly.pdbx_strand_id
1 'polypeptide(L)'
;MDEKNITTADSEATKEAQELLRELHCVAGKKIITGQHTQTIPCEEIAYIRQTTGKEPKLRGFELLAYSPNINYEDASPECIQEVEENKGTVETALQWARKQREAGNGGILTFTFHWFSPLEGKDKSFYTEHTDFDAKEVLKEGTPERAAFYHDMDVIAEILRRFQEERIPILWRPFHESYGTWFWWGAQGPEVARNLYHLMFDYYTGEKDLHNLLWVWNSDIPKAYPGDEYVDVVSMDVYLPEYQATDYADAYEKLVAATSRGKVAALAEVGYLPDVDLLQKSRIPWAYYMTWSKEFCIGEKYNSVENLKKMYDSEYAVTL
;
A
#
# COMPACT_ATOMS: atom_id res chain seq x y z
N MET A 1 -5.61 3.10 23.91
CA MET A 1 -4.20 3.49 24.09
C MET A 1 -4.13 4.96 24.45
N ASP A 2 -3.23 5.34 25.34
CA ASP A 2 -3.05 6.76 25.68
C ASP A 2 -2.37 7.43 24.46
N GLU A 3 -2.95 8.48 23.91
CA GLU A 3 -2.45 9.18 22.70
C GLU A 3 -0.98 9.63 22.80
N LYS A 4 -0.48 9.69 24.03
CA LYS A 4 0.91 10.11 24.33
C LYS A 4 1.98 9.05 24.02
N ASN A 5 1.58 7.82 23.72
CA ASN A 5 2.51 6.69 23.52
C ASN A 5 2.52 6.12 22.10
N ILE A 6 1.93 6.84 21.13
CA ILE A 6 1.98 6.43 19.72
C ILE A 6 3.30 6.90 19.14
N THR A 7 4.18 5.96 18.81
CA THR A 7 5.49 6.20 18.19
C THR A 7 5.59 5.53 16.84
N THR A 8 6.22 6.19 15.90
CA THR A 8 6.57 5.65 14.58
C THR A 8 7.69 4.64 14.68
N ALA A 9 7.75 3.68 13.74
CA ALA A 9 8.84 2.72 13.61
C ALA A 9 10.17 3.46 13.36
N ASP A 10 10.14 4.44 12.47
CA ASP A 10 11.25 5.38 12.30
C ASP A 10 11.24 6.42 13.44
N SER A 11 12.29 6.43 14.26
CA SER A 11 12.43 7.37 15.38
C SER A 11 12.64 8.84 14.95
N GLU A 12 13.04 9.04 13.68
CA GLU A 12 13.27 10.37 13.08
C GLU A 12 12.14 10.79 12.14
N ALA A 13 11.02 10.03 12.14
CA ALA A 13 9.89 10.31 11.28
C ALA A 13 9.44 11.78 11.36
N THR A 14 9.11 12.35 10.19
CA THR A 14 8.66 13.73 10.10
C THR A 14 7.40 13.96 10.95
N LYS A 15 7.19 15.21 11.33
CA LYS A 15 6.01 15.59 12.12
C LYS A 15 4.70 15.18 11.41
N GLU A 16 4.65 15.35 10.11
CA GLU A 16 3.50 15.00 9.27
C GLU A 16 3.24 13.49 9.27
N ALA A 17 4.29 12.65 9.21
CA ALA A 17 4.15 11.20 9.33
C ALA A 17 3.65 10.80 10.72
N GLN A 18 4.19 11.38 11.78
CA GLN A 18 3.72 11.15 13.15
C GLN A 18 2.26 11.58 13.36
N GLU A 19 1.84 12.71 12.77
CA GLU A 19 0.46 13.19 12.80
C GLU A 19 -0.49 12.23 12.07
N LEU A 20 -0.08 11.73 10.88
CA LEU A 20 -0.84 10.74 10.14
C LEU A 20 -1.01 9.44 10.94
N LEU A 21 0.05 8.92 11.58
CA LEU A 21 -0.07 7.71 12.40
C LEU A 21 -1.05 7.91 13.56
N ARG A 22 -1.04 9.08 14.21
CA ARG A 22 -2.01 9.42 15.26
C ARG A 22 -3.44 9.49 14.72
N GLU A 23 -3.64 10.08 13.53
CA GLU A 23 -4.95 10.10 12.87
C GLU A 23 -5.48 8.68 12.64
N LEU A 24 -4.65 7.77 12.11
CA LEU A 24 -5.01 6.37 11.87
C LEU A 24 -5.42 5.67 13.17
N HIS A 25 -4.66 5.84 14.24
CA HIS A 25 -5.02 5.30 15.57
C HIS A 25 -6.33 5.88 16.11
N CYS A 26 -6.55 7.18 15.92
CA CYS A 26 -7.78 7.85 16.38
C CYS A 26 -9.03 7.38 15.66
N VAL A 27 -8.91 7.01 14.40
CA VAL A 27 -10.01 6.56 13.54
C VAL A 27 -10.36 5.09 13.79
N ALA A 28 -9.36 4.23 13.97
CA ALA A 28 -9.50 2.80 14.09
C ALA A 28 -10.58 2.37 15.12
N GLY A 29 -11.56 1.59 14.69
CA GLY A 29 -12.69 1.12 15.51
C GLY A 29 -13.77 2.18 15.84
N LYS A 30 -13.58 3.42 15.42
CA LYS A 30 -14.57 4.51 15.60
C LYS A 30 -15.17 4.94 14.26
N LYS A 31 -14.37 4.95 13.21
CA LYS A 31 -14.72 5.24 11.82
C LYS A 31 -13.82 4.41 10.91
N ILE A 32 -14.05 4.49 9.61
CA ILE A 32 -13.22 3.89 8.57
C ILE A 32 -12.84 4.93 7.53
N ILE A 33 -11.56 5.06 7.23
CA ILE A 33 -11.09 5.93 6.13
C ILE A 33 -11.37 5.20 4.81
N THR A 34 -12.05 5.89 3.89
CA THR A 34 -12.30 5.37 2.54
C THR A 34 -11.06 5.49 1.69
N GLY A 35 -10.74 4.43 0.96
CA GLY A 35 -9.58 4.38 0.08
C GLY A 35 -9.90 3.82 -1.29
N GLN A 36 -9.17 4.31 -2.30
CA GLN A 36 -9.24 3.83 -3.68
C GLN A 36 -7.86 3.78 -4.32
N HIS A 37 -7.50 2.62 -4.85
CA HIS A 37 -6.33 2.47 -5.71
C HIS A 37 -6.65 2.93 -7.13
N THR A 38 -5.68 3.54 -7.81
CA THR A 38 -5.89 4.14 -9.13
C THR A 38 -4.85 3.61 -10.12
N GLN A 39 -5.31 2.96 -11.17
CA GLN A 39 -4.49 2.44 -12.28
C GLN A 39 -5.02 2.87 -13.65
N THR A 40 -5.91 3.85 -13.71
CA THR A 40 -6.41 4.37 -15.00
C THR A 40 -5.91 5.79 -15.22
N ILE A 41 -5.76 6.17 -16.48
CA ILE A 41 -5.47 7.56 -16.87
C ILE A 41 -6.75 8.13 -17.52
N PRO A 42 -7.31 9.22 -17.00
CA PRO A 42 -6.85 10.13 -15.93
C PRO A 42 -7.48 9.88 -14.54
N CYS A 43 -7.30 8.72 -13.96
CA CYS A 43 -7.89 8.36 -12.66
C CYS A 43 -9.42 8.18 -12.73
N GLU A 44 -9.87 7.31 -13.61
CA GLU A 44 -11.30 7.08 -13.87
C GLU A 44 -12.05 6.59 -12.63
N GLU A 45 -11.38 5.83 -11.74
CA GLU A 45 -11.96 5.37 -10.47
C GLU A 45 -12.45 6.54 -9.61
N ILE A 46 -11.65 7.60 -9.51
CA ILE A 46 -12.01 8.78 -8.72
C ILE A 46 -13.15 9.55 -9.38
N ALA A 47 -13.13 9.66 -10.72
CA ALA A 47 -14.22 10.28 -11.46
C ALA A 47 -15.54 9.52 -11.28
N TYR A 48 -15.48 8.18 -11.34
CA TYR A 48 -16.61 7.30 -11.12
C TYR A 48 -17.19 7.43 -9.70
N ILE A 49 -16.34 7.39 -8.67
CA ILE A 49 -16.76 7.55 -7.27
C ILE A 49 -17.44 8.92 -7.08
N ARG A 50 -16.80 9.98 -7.56
CA ARG A 50 -17.35 11.34 -7.43
C ARG A 50 -18.69 11.48 -8.14
N GLN A 51 -18.83 10.95 -9.35
CA GLN A 51 -20.07 10.97 -10.11
C GLN A 51 -21.18 10.19 -9.40
N THR A 52 -20.83 9.07 -8.77
CA THR A 52 -21.77 8.17 -8.12
C THR A 52 -22.22 8.68 -6.74
N THR A 53 -21.30 9.22 -5.95
CA THR A 53 -21.51 9.54 -4.53
C THR A 53 -21.49 11.03 -4.21
N GLY A 54 -20.97 11.85 -5.10
CA GLY A 54 -20.73 13.28 -4.84
C GLY A 54 -19.50 13.56 -3.95
N LYS A 55 -18.75 12.51 -3.54
CA LYS A 55 -17.60 12.57 -2.62
C LYS A 55 -16.38 11.93 -3.25
N GLU A 56 -15.22 12.12 -2.61
CA GLU A 56 -13.97 11.44 -2.98
C GLU A 56 -13.42 10.62 -1.81
N PRO A 57 -12.62 9.57 -2.08
CA PRO A 57 -11.94 8.83 -1.02
C PRO A 57 -10.90 9.73 -0.33
N LYS A 58 -10.78 9.59 0.97
CA LYS A 58 -9.79 10.29 1.79
C LYS A 58 -8.37 9.77 1.54
N LEU A 59 -8.24 8.45 1.27
CA LEU A 59 -6.98 7.79 0.94
C LEU A 59 -6.95 7.46 -0.55
N ARG A 60 -5.84 7.77 -1.21
CA ARG A 60 -5.57 7.36 -2.59
C ARG A 60 -4.32 6.50 -2.68
N GLY A 61 -4.49 5.33 -3.30
CA GLY A 61 -3.42 4.44 -3.63
C GLY A 61 -2.89 4.69 -5.04
N PHE A 62 -1.57 4.58 -5.17
CA PHE A 62 -0.85 4.73 -6.43
C PHE A 62 0.21 3.64 -6.55
N GLU A 63 0.58 3.33 -7.78
CA GLU A 63 1.52 2.29 -8.13
C GLU A 63 2.82 2.87 -8.71
N LEU A 64 3.97 2.34 -8.26
CA LEU A 64 5.29 2.75 -8.77
C LEU A 64 5.84 1.83 -9.87
N LEU A 65 5.06 0.88 -10.37
CA LEU A 65 5.46 -0.06 -11.42
C LEU A 65 6.18 0.61 -12.59
N ALA A 66 5.64 1.73 -13.09
CA ALA A 66 6.20 2.48 -14.21
C ALA A 66 7.57 3.13 -13.95
N TYR A 67 8.00 3.12 -12.69
CA TYR A 67 9.29 3.67 -12.26
C TYR A 67 10.31 2.57 -11.92
N SER A 68 9.95 1.31 -12.12
CA SER A 68 10.88 0.20 -11.96
C SER A 68 12.03 0.32 -12.96
N PRO A 69 13.30 0.26 -12.52
CA PRO A 69 14.45 0.49 -13.41
C PRO A 69 14.61 -0.57 -14.52
N ASN A 70 14.08 -1.77 -14.30
CA ASN A 70 14.35 -2.93 -15.15
C ASN A 70 13.13 -3.39 -15.95
N ILE A 71 12.28 -2.46 -16.39
CA ILE A 71 11.11 -2.81 -17.22
C ILE A 71 11.59 -3.40 -18.54
N ASN A 72 11.23 -4.64 -18.80
CA ASN A 72 11.55 -5.32 -20.05
C ASN A 72 10.44 -5.10 -21.08
N TYR A 73 10.60 -4.06 -21.90
CA TYR A 73 9.63 -3.73 -22.95
C TYR A 73 9.62 -4.70 -24.12
N GLU A 74 10.66 -5.55 -24.28
CA GLU A 74 10.77 -6.47 -25.40
C GLU A 74 10.07 -7.81 -25.11
N ASP A 75 10.23 -8.34 -23.88
CA ASP A 75 9.83 -9.70 -23.54
C ASP A 75 8.64 -9.76 -22.55
N ALA A 76 8.32 -8.67 -21.87
CA ALA A 76 7.16 -8.64 -20.98
C ALA A 76 5.83 -8.78 -21.75
N SER A 77 4.83 -9.38 -21.11
CA SER A 77 3.52 -9.55 -21.75
C SER A 77 2.87 -8.21 -22.12
N PRO A 78 2.05 -8.17 -23.18
CA PRO A 78 1.32 -6.95 -23.53
C PRO A 78 0.49 -6.37 -22.39
N GLU A 79 -0.09 -7.22 -21.55
CA GLU A 79 -0.89 -6.83 -20.40
C GLU A 79 -0.01 -6.14 -19.34
N CYS A 80 1.18 -6.68 -19.08
CA CYS A 80 2.14 -6.08 -18.16
C CYS A 80 2.63 -4.71 -18.65
N ILE A 81 2.94 -4.59 -19.95
CA ILE A 81 3.33 -3.31 -20.56
C ILE A 81 2.17 -2.31 -20.53
N GLN A 82 0.94 -2.75 -20.74
CA GLN A 82 -0.23 -1.89 -20.61
C GLN A 82 -0.33 -1.32 -19.18
N GLU A 83 -0.12 -2.12 -18.15
CA GLU A 83 -0.12 -1.65 -16.77
C GLU A 83 1.00 -0.65 -16.49
N VAL A 84 2.19 -0.87 -17.06
CA VAL A 84 3.29 0.11 -17.00
C VAL A 84 2.86 1.43 -17.61
N GLU A 85 2.28 1.42 -18.81
CA GLU A 85 1.84 2.64 -19.49
C GLU A 85 0.73 3.39 -18.71
N GLU A 86 -0.21 2.66 -18.12
CA GLU A 86 -1.29 3.21 -17.30
C GLU A 86 -0.78 3.88 -16.01
N ASN A 87 0.38 3.47 -15.51
CA ASN A 87 0.98 4.03 -14.28
C ASN A 87 2.03 5.12 -14.55
N LYS A 88 2.29 5.49 -15.81
CA LYS A 88 3.17 6.62 -16.13
C LYS A 88 2.57 7.94 -15.62
N GLY A 89 3.40 8.77 -15.00
CA GLY A 89 2.99 10.06 -14.44
C GLY A 89 2.24 9.97 -13.11
N THR A 90 2.20 8.78 -12.50
CA THR A 90 1.51 8.56 -11.22
C THR A 90 2.09 9.41 -10.09
N VAL A 91 3.41 9.62 -10.06
CA VAL A 91 4.09 10.44 -9.05
C VAL A 91 3.66 11.91 -9.16
N GLU A 92 3.61 12.45 -10.37
CA GLU A 92 3.15 13.82 -10.64
C GLU A 92 1.68 13.99 -10.24
N THR A 93 0.85 13.01 -10.57
CA THR A 93 -0.58 13.00 -10.20
C THR A 93 -0.75 12.98 -8.68
N ALA A 94 0.00 12.15 -7.99
CA ALA A 94 -0.05 12.04 -6.53
C ALA A 94 0.40 13.34 -5.84
N LEU A 95 1.52 13.94 -6.30
CA LEU A 95 2.01 15.23 -5.81
C LEU A 95 0.97 16.35 -6.00
N GLN A 96 0.41 16.47 -7.21
CA GLN A 96 -0.60 17.48 -7.51
C GLN A 96 -1.84 17.31 -6.64
N TRP A 97 -2.29 16.06 -6.47
CA TRP A 97 -3.45 15.79 -5.63
C TRP A 97 -3.17 16.12 -4.16
N ALA A 98 -2.03 15.72 -3.62
CA ALA A 98 -1.66 16.01 -2.23
C ALA A 98 -1.57 17.52 -1.96
N ARG A 99 -0.95 18.28 -2.87
CA ARG A 99 -0.90 19.76 -2.78
C ARG A 99 -2.30 20.36 -2.74
N LYS A 100 -3.17 19.95 -3.66
CA LYS A 100 -4.56 20.41 -3.72
C LYS A 100 -5.31 20.11 -2.42
N GLN A 101 -5.16 18.90 -1.86
CA GLN A 101 -5.83 18.54 -0.61
C GLN A 101 -5.28 19.34 0.58
N ARG A 102 -4.00 19.60 0.62
CA ARG A 102 -3.35 20.44 1.64
C ARG A 102 -3.84 21.88 1.57
N GLU A 103 -3.91 22.47 0.39
CA GLU A 103 -4.44 23.82 0.16
C GLU A 103 -5.90 23.96 0.57
N ALA A 104 -6.69 22.90 0.33
CA ALA A 104 -8.09 22.85 0.75
C ALA A 104 -8.28 22.53 2.25
N GLY A 105 -7.22 22.19 2.98
CA GLY A 105 -7.30 21.79 4.39
C GLY A 105 -7.96 20.44 4.63
N ASN A 106 -8.06 19.60 3.60
CA ASN A 106 -8.81 18.34 3.66
C ASN A 106 -8.02 17.15 4.23
N GLY A 107 -6.68 17.22 4.26
CA GLY A 107 -5.81 16.17 4.81
C GLY A 107 -5.92 14.85 4.05
N GLY A 108 -5.77 14.87 2.72
CA GLY A 108 -5.73 13.65 1.89
C GLY A 108 -4.54 12.78 2.22
N ILE A 109 -4.71 11.45 2.15
CA ILE A 109 -3.70 10.45 2.51
C ILE A 109 -3.21 9.74 1.24
N LEU A 110 -1.90 9.57 1.11
CA LEU A 110 -1.27 8.82 0.03
C LEU A 110 -0.77 7.46 0.52
N THR A 111 -1.01 6.43 -0.28
CA THR A 111 -0.31 5.15 -0.15
C THR A 111 0.30 4.75 -1.49
N PHE A 112 1.49 4.16 -1.44
CA PHE A 112 2.16 3.62 -2.61
C PHE A 112 2.43 2.14 -2.46
N THR A 113 2.12 1.39 -3.53
CA THR A 113 2.61 0.06 -3.79
C THR A 113 3.73 0.09 -4.81
N PHE A 114 4.50 -0.96 -4.87
CA PHE A 114 5.54 -1.13 -5.85
C PHE A 114 5.54 -2.57 -6.38
N HIS A 115 4.87 -2.78 -7.51
CA HIS A 115 5.04 -3.97 -8.33
C HIS A 115 6.38 -3.86 -9.03
N TRP A 116 7.38 -4.43 -8.39
CA TRP A 116 8.78 -4.20 -8.71
C TRP A 116 9.29 -5.24 -9.69
N PHE A 117 9.55 -4.83 -10.93
CA PHE A 117 10.30 -5.66 -11.86
C PHE A 117 11.60 -6.08 -11.20
N SER A 118 11.89 -7.38 -11.19
CA SER A 118 13.02 -7.92 -10.46
C SER A 118 14.32 -7.21 -10.81
N PRO A 119 15.16 -6.86 -9.83
CA PRO A 119 16.49 -6.33 -10.08
C PRO A 119 17.31 -7.28 -10.95
N LEU A 120 18.31 -6.80 -11.65
CA LEU A 120 19.06 -7.47 -12.70
C LEU A 120 18.25 -7.71 -13.98
N GLU A 121 18.91 -7.53 -15.10
CA GLU A 121 18.39 -7.87 -16.41
C GLU A 121 18.33 -9.39 -16.58
N GLY A 122 17.35 -9.89 -17.27
CA GLY A 122 17.15 -11.31 -17.61
C GLY A 122 15.86 -11.50 -18.38
N LYS A 123 15.40 -12.73 -18.53
CA LYS A 123 14.18 -13.12 -19.26
C LYS A 123 12.97 -12.28 -18.85
N ASP A 124 11.94 -12.26 -19.68
CA ASP A 124 10.53 -11.89 -19.40
C ASP A 124 10.29 -11.02 -18.15
N LYS A 125 11.20 -10.18 -17.79
CA LYS A 125 11.23 -9.54 -16.48
C LYS A 125 9.91 -8.93 -16.10
N SER A 126 9.41 -9.43 -15.01
CA SER A 126 8.20 -8.97 -14.37
C SER A 126 8.43 -8.99 -12.86
N PHE A 127 7.43 -8.59 -12.12
CA PHE A 127 7.34 -8.80 -10.69
C PHE A 127 6.85 -10.22 -10.34
N TYR A 128 6.29 -10.96 -11.30
CA TYR A 128 5.86 -12.34 -11.11
C TYR A 128 7.04 -13.32 -11.12
N THR A 129 7.04 -14.25 -10.17
CA THR A 129 8.09 -15.26 -9.99
C THR A 129 8.30 -16.14 -11.23
N GLU A 130 7.23 -16.46 -11.94
CA GLU A 130 7.28 -17.31 -13.15
C GLU A 130 8.02 -16.65 -14.32
N HIS A 131 8.17 -15.31 -14.28
CA HIS A 131 8.79 -14.53 -15.33
C HIS A 131 10.18 -14.00 -14.95
N THR A 132 10.76 -14.45 -13.85
CA THR A 132 12.09 -14.04 -13.42
C THR A 132 12.87 -15.19 -12.80
N ASP A 133 14.19 -15.18 -13.00
CA ASP A 133 15.16 -16.05 -12.35
C ASP A 133 15.94 -15.35 -11.22
N PHE A 134 15.50 -14.17 -10.82
CA PHE A 134 16.12 -13.41 -9.74
C PHE A 134 16.07 -14.13 -8.41
N ASP A 135 17.23 -14.40 -7.82
CA ASP A 135 17.34 -15.05 -6.50
C ASP A 135 17.38 -14.02 -5.37
N ALA A 136 16.25 -13.78 -4.73
CA ALA A 136 16.13 -12.86 -3.61
C ALA A 136 17.01 -13.26 -2.39
N LYS A 137 17.44 -14.53 -2.25
CA LYS A 137 18.37 -14.93 -1.18
C LYS A 137 19.76 -14.38 -1.39
N GLU A 138 20.17 -14.18 -2.65
CA GLU A 138 21.47 -13.61 -2.96
C GLU A 138 21.54 -12.14 -2.56
N VAL A 139 20.41 -11.41 -2.49
CA VAL A 139 20.34 -10.04 -1.95
C VAL A 139 20.85 -9.97 -0.51
N LEU A 140 20.65 -11.02 0.27
CA LEU A 140 21.05 -11.08 1.68
C LEU A 140 22.53 -11.32 1.88
N LYS A 141 23.27 -11.60 0.81
CA LYS A 141 24.72 -11.85 0.84
C LYS A 141 25.48 -10.62 0.34
N GLU A 142 26.57 -10.28 1.02
CA GLU A 142 27.41 -9.17 0.58
C GLU A 142 28.19 -9.54 -0.70
N GLY A 143 28.35 -8.54 -1.59
CA GLY A 143 29.17 -8.66 -2.80
C GLY A 143 28.51 -9.40 -3.96
N THR A 144 27.24 -9.76 -3.86
CA THR A 144 26.50 -10.38 -4.98
C THR A 144 25.97 -9.35 -5.96
N PRO A 145 25.84 -9.72 -7.23
CA PRO A 145 25.20 -8.85 -8.24
C PRO A 145 23.74 -8.51 -7.87
N GLU A 146 22.99 -9.47 -7.30
CA GLU A 146 21.61 -9.32 -6.88
C GLU A 146 21.46 -8.24 -5.80
N ARG A 147 22.37 -8.24 -4.81
CA ARG A 147 22.41 -7.19 -3.78
C ARG A 147 22.70 -5.82 -4.38
N ALA A 148 23.69 -5.74 -5.26
CA ALA A 148 24.05 -4.47 -5.90
C ALA A 148 22.89 -3.91 -6.74
N ALA A 149 22.21 -4.76 -7.49
CA ALA A 149 21.05 -4.37 -8.30
C ALA A 149 19.86 -3.97 -7.43
N PHE A 150 19.60 -4.69 -6.34
CA PHE A 150 18.54 -4.37 -5.38
C PHE A 150 18.73 -2.97 -4.77
N TYR A 151 19.95 -2.63 -4.34
CA TYR A 151 20.26 -1.31 -3.81
C TYR A 151 20.18 -0.21 -4.88
N HIS A 152 20.61 -0.52 -6.12
CA HIS A 152 20.46 0.41 -7.24
C HIS A 152 18.99 0.78 -7.49
N ASP A 153 18.13 -0.20 -7.52
CA ASP A 153 16.69 0.05 -7.72
C ASP A 153 16.08 0.83 -6.55
N MET A 154 16.49 0.48 -5.32
CA MET A 154 16.08 1.25 -4.14
C MET A 154 16.52 2.71 -4.22
N ASP A 155 17.70 3.01 -4.77
CA ASP A 155 18.18 4.38 -4.98
C ASP A 155 17.24 5.16 -5.91
N VAL A 156 16.82 4.55 -7.01
CA VAL A 156 15.88 5.19 -7.95
C VAL A 156 14.55 5.52 -7.28
N ILE A 157 13.99 4.58 -6.52
CA ILE A 157 12.72 4.79 -5.82
C ILE A 157 12.89 5.78 -4.66
N ALA A 158 14.02 5.77 -3.95
CA ALA A 158 14.30 6.73 -2.88
C ALA A 158 14.26 8.19 -3.39
N GLU A 159 14.81 8.47 -4.57
CA GLU A 159 14.76 9.82 -5.16
C GLU A 159 13.32 10.25 -5.51
N ILE A 160 12.46 9.31 -5.87
CA ILE A 160 11.03 9.58 -6.09
C ILE A 160 10.34 9.93 -4.76
N LEU A 161 10.56 9.11 -3.73
CA LEU A 161 9.95 9.30 -2.41
C LEU A 161 10.46 10.60 -1.73
N ARG A 162 11.71 10.98 -1.98
CA ARG A 162 12.31 12.23 -1.50
C ARG A 162 11.54 13.47 -1.96
N ARG A 163 10.98 13.47 -3.18
CA ARG A 163 10.16 14.58 -3.69
C ARG A 163 8.95 14.86 -2.79
N PHE A 164 8.37 13.83 -2.19
CA PHE A 164 7.26 13.98 -1.23
C PHE A 164 7.76 14.49 0.13
N GLN A 165 8.93 14.02 0.58
CA GLN A 165 9.55 14.50 1.82
C GLN A 165 9.88 16.00 1.75
N GLU A 166 10.45 16.47 0.64
CA GLU A 166 10.75 17.88 0.41
C GLU A 166 9.50 18.77 0.51
N GLU A 167 8.35 18.21 0.17
CA GLU A 167 7.06 18.88 0.30
C GLU A 167 6.31 18.60 1.60
N ARG A 168 6.94 17.87 2.53
CA ARG A 168 6.32 17.47 3.81
C ARG A 168 5.02 16.69 3.63
N ILE A 169 5.01 15.77 2.65
CA ILE A 169 3.89 14.89 2.38
C ILE A 169 4.23 13.51 2.95
N PRO A 170 3.52 13.03 3.96
CA PRO A 170 3.71 11.69 4.48
C PRO A 170 3.12 10.66 3.52
N ILE A 171 3.74 9.48 3.48
CA ILE A 171 3.33 8.36 2.63
C ILE A 171 3.14 7.11 3.48
N LEU A 172 2.03 6.41 3.28
CA LEU A 172 1.89 5.02 3.66
C LEU A 172 2.65 4.18 2.63
N TRP A 173 3.88 3.79 2.99
CA TRP A 173 4.76 3.00 2.11
C TRP A 173 4.53 1.52 2.33
N ARG A 174 4.05 0.82 1.30
CA ARG A 174 3.68 -0.60 1.33
C ARG A 174 4.56 -1.42 0.38
N PRO A 175 5.85 -1.62 0.73
CA PRO A 175 6.75 -2.46 -0.05
C PRO A 175 6.46 -3.94 0.18
N PHE A 176 6.85 -4.78 -0.76
CA PHE A 176 6.79 -6.24 -0.64
C PHE A 176 5.41 -6.76 -0.20
N HIS A 177 4.34 -6.15 -0.72
CA HIS A 177 2.99 -6.55 -0.40
C HIS A 177 2.73 -8.01 -0.80
N GLU A 178 1.71 -8.62 -0.21
CA GLU A 178 1.35 -10.03 -0.43
C GLU A 178 2.53 -11.01 -0.25
N SER A 179 3.46 -10.70 0.65
CA SER A 179 4.62 -11.57 0.93
C SER A 179 4.27 -12.93 1.58
N TYR A 180 2.98 -13.21 1.75
CA TYR A 180 2.46 -14.52 2.10
C TYR A 180 2.37 -15.48 0.90
N GLY A 181 2.34 -14.93 -0.33
CA GLY A 181 2.26 -15.69 -1.57
C GLY A 181 3.63 -15.93 -2.21
N THR A 182 3.63 -16.81 -3.21
CA THR A 182 4.82 -17.14 -4.00
C THR A 182 4.80 -16.59 -5.41
N TRP A 183 3.77 -15.82 -5.75
CA TRP A 183 3.61 -15.25 -7.10
C TRP A 183 4.51 -14.07 -7.38
N PHE A 184 4.91 -13.30 -6.36
CA PHE A 184 5.87 -12.24 -6.49
C PHE A 184 7.27 -12.68 -6.06
N TRP A 185 8.32 -12.22 -6.75
CA TRP A 185 9.70 -12.64 -6.49
C TRP A 185 10.16 -12.38 -5.04
N TRP A 186 9.63 -11.37 -4.37
CA TRP A 186 9.98 -11.03 -2.98
C TRP A 186 9.35 -11.95 -1.94
N GLY A 187 8.28 -12.67 -2.28
CA GLY A 187 7.63 -13.68 -1.42
C GLY A 187 8.05 -15.12 -1.76
N ALA A 188 8.52 -15.36 -2.99
CA ALA A 188 8.72 -16.68 -3.57
C ALA A 188 9.68 -17.57 -2.78
N GLN A 189 10.67 -17.00 -2.11
CA GLN A 189 11.72 -17.73 -1.43
C GLN A 189 11.49 -17.87 0.08
N GLY A 190 10.31 -17.56 0.51
CA GLY A 190 9.79 -17.80 1.84
C GLY A 190 9.84 -16.62 2.80
N PRO A 191 9.14 -16.75 3.92
CA PRO A 191 8.83 -15.63 4.81
C PRO A 191 10.07 -14.99 5.47
N GLU A 192 11.11 -15.75 5.72
CA GLU A 192 12.33 -15.20 6.33
C GLU A 192 13.13 -14.35 5.35
N VAL A 193 13.11 -14.70 4.05
CA VAL A 193 13.71 -13.88 3.00
C VAL A 193 12.93 -12.57 2.86
N ALA A 194 11.62 -12.64 2.73
CA ALA A 194 10.76 -11.46 2.64
C ALA A 194 10.95 -10.50 3.84
N ARG A 195 11.00 -11.04 5.06
CA ARG A 195 11.29 -10.26 6.26
C ARG A 195 12.63 -9.54 6.18
N ASN A 196 13.68 -10.25 5.77
CA ASN A 196 15.02 -9.68 5.72
C ASN A 196 15.16 -8.63 4.60
N LEU A 197 14.47 -8.79 3.47
CA LEU A 197 14.38 -7.75 2.44
C LEU A 197 13.72 -6.48 3.00
N TYR A 198 12.67 -6.64 3.79
CA TYR A 198 11.98 -5.52 4.45
C TYR A 198 12.92 -4.78 5.40
N HIS A 199 13.66 -5.51 6.24
CA HIS A 199 14.68 -4.92 7.12
C HIS A 199 15.73 -4.14 6.33
N LEU A 200 16.29 -4.73 5.26
CA LEU A 200 17.28 -4.07 4.43
C LEU A 200 16.74 -2.75 3.85
N MET A 201 15.50 -2.75 3.37
CA MET A 201 14.90 -1.54 2.81
C MET A 201 14.65 -0.48 3.89
N PHE A 202 14.12 -0.89 5.04
CA PHE A 202 13.88 0.03 6.17
C PHE A 202 15.18 0.70 6.61
N ASP A 203 16.21 -0.11 6.92
CA ASP A 203 17.49 0.40 7.41
C ASP A 203 18.17 1.31 6.37
N TYR A 204 18.07 0.95 5.09
CA TYR A 204 18.64 1.74 4.00
C TYR A 204 17.92 3.06 3.79
N TYR A 205 16.59 3.06 3.78
CA TYR A 205 15.82 4.27 3.54
C TYR A 205 15.88 5.24 4.71
N THR A 206 15.83 4.75 5.94
CA THR A 206 15.89 5.61 7.12
C THR A 206 17.33 6.02 7.47
N GLY A 207 18.31 5.08 7.35
CA GLY A 207 19.69 5.33 7.76
C GLY A 207 20.57 5.97 6.70
N GLU A 208 20.51 5.49 5.46
CA GLU A 208 21.42 5.92 4.40
C GLU A 208 20.77 6.96 3.45
N LYS A 209 19.46 6.88 3.25
CA LYS A 209 18.74 7.78 2.36
C LYS A 209 18.04 8.94 3.05
N ASP A 210 18.02 8.98 4.36
CA ASP A 210 17.45 10.10 5.13
C ASP A 210 15.97 10.35 4.76
N LEU A 211 15.22 9.25 4.56
CA LEU A 211 13.80 9.27 4.20
C LEU A 211 12.95 9.02 5.44
N HIS A 212 12.40 10.09 5.99
CA HIS A 212 11.67 10.09 7.26
C HIS A 212 10.17 10.46 7.13
N ASN A 213 9.67 10.57 5.91
CA ASN A 213 8.26 10.85 5.63
C ASN A 213 7.41 9.59 5.42
N LEU A 214 7.99 8.40 5.60
CA LEU A 214 7.32 7.13 5.35
C LEU A 214 6.73 6.55 6.63
N LEU A 215 5.46 6.14 6.57
CA LEU A 215 4.88 5.19 7.50
C LEU A 215 4.94 3.80 6.88
N TRP A 216 5.58 2.88 7.56
CA TRP A 216 5.91 1.55 7.07
C TRP A 216 4.74 0.58 7.22
N VAL A 217 4.18 0.18 6.07
CA VAL A 217 3.02 -0.71 6.00
C VAL A 217 3.48 -2.12 5.64
N TRP A 218 3.36 -3.04 6.57
CA TRP A 218 3.59 -4.45 6.32
C TRP A 218 2.31 -5.14 5.86
N ASN A 219 2.41 -6.02 4.84
CA ASN A 219 1.28 -6.68 4.22
C ASN A 219 1.51 -8.19 4.09
N SER A 220 1.02 -8.94 5.05
CA SER A 220 1.04 -10.41 5.08
C SER A 220 0.25 -10.92 6.29
N ASP A 221 -0.03 -12.24 6.34
CA ASP A 221 -0.59 -12.96 7.48
C ASP A 221 0.34 -14.07 8.02
N ILE A 222 1.59 -14.09 7.57
CA ILE A 222 2.58 -15.11 7.95
C ILE A 222 3.45 -14.59 9.11
N PRO A 223 3.34 -15.17 10.33
CA PRO A 223 4.09 -14.69 11.50
C PRO A 223 5.62 -14.63 11.30
N LYS A 224 6.18 -15.59 10.55
CA LYS A 224 7.61 -15.61 10.25
C LYS A 224 8.09 -14.52 9.31
N ALA A 225 7.17 -13.92 8.55
CA ALA A 225 7.46 -12.78 7.67
C ALA A 225 7.37 -11.45 8.39
N TYR A 226 6.82 -11.41 9.62
CA TYR A 226 6.67 -10.16 10.36
C TYR A 226 8.03 -9.56 10.73
N PRO A 227 8.32 -8.30 10.32
CA PRO A 227 9.60 -7.68 10.55
C PRO A 227 9.89 -7.34 12.02
N GLY A 228 8.85 -7.17 12.82
CA GLY A 228 8.93 -6.68 14.19
C GLY A 228 8.27 -5.32 14.36
N ASP A 229 7.83 -5.03 15.59
CA ASP A 229 7.12 -3.79 15.89
C ASP A 229 7.99 -2.54 15.66
N GLU A 230 9.30 -2.68 15.73
CA GLU A 230 10.28 -1.62 15.50
C GLU A 230 10.46 -1.23 14.05
N TYR A 231 9.96 -2.04 13.11
CA TYR A 231 10.05 -1.81 11.66
C TYR A 231 8.71 -1.45 11.01
N VAL A 232 7.60 -1.55 11.74
CA VAL A 232 6.25 -1.47 11.18
C VAL A 232 5.40 -0.46 11.92
N ASP A 233 4.72 0.41 11.19
CA ASP A 233 3.72 1.36 11.71
C ASP A 233 2.29 0.80 11.55
N VAL A 234 2.02 0.22 10.39
CA VAL A 234 0.70 -0.30 10.01
C VAL A 234 0.82 -1.75 9.56
N VAL A 235 -0.01 -2.62 10.09
CA VAL A 235 -0.17 -4.00 9.62
C VAL A 235 -1.37 -4.10 8.70
N SER A 236 -1.25 -4.86 7.61
CA SER A 236 -2.31 -4.87 6.61
C SER A 236 -2.48 -6.22 5.92
N MET A 237 -3.64 -6.40 5.32
CA MET A 237 -3.97 -7.55 4.46
C MET A 237 -4.63 -7.10 3.18
N ASP A 238 -4.44 -7.91 2.14
CA ASP A 238 -5.14 -7.86 0.88
C ASP A 238 -6.14 -9.02 0.86
N VAL A 239 -7.43 -8.72 0.64
CA VAL A 239 -8.50 -9.73 0.73
C VAL A 239 -9.41 -9.67 -0.51
N TYR A 240 -9.32 -10.69 -1.33
CA TYR A 240 -10.16 -10.87 -2.51
C TYR A 240 -11.11 -12.05 -2.29
N LEU A 241 -12.35 -11.75 -1.94
CA LEU A 241 -13.38 -12.76 -1.78
C LEU A 241 -13.81 -13.30 -3.16
N PRO A 242 -14.12 -14.60 -3.28
CA PRO A 242 -14.50 -15.20 -4.56
C PRO A 242 -15.87 -14.71 -5.06
N GLU A 243 -16.74 -14.27 -4.14
CA GLU A 243 -18.07 -13.73 -4.42
C GLU A 243 -18.44 -12.68 -3.38
N TYR A 244 -19.41 -11.84 -3.73
CA TYR A 244 -19.90 -10.82 -2.80
C TYR A 244 -20.54 -11.46 -1.57
N GLN A 245 -20.13 -10.97 -0.43
CA GLN A 245 -20.81 -11.18 0.84
C GLN A 245 -20.67 -9.93 1.71
N ALA A 246 -21.73 -9.59 2.41
CA ALA A 246 -21.66 -8.53 3.40
C ALA A 246 -20.71 -8.96 4.52
N THR A 247 -19.62 -8.20 4.72
CA THR A 247 -18.57 -8.55 5.69
C THR A 247 -17.93 -7.31 6.29
N ASP A 248 -17.50 -7.40 7.54
CA ASP A 248 -16.61 -6.45 8.20
C ASP A 248 -15.15 -6.92 8.21
N TYR A 249 -14.87 -8.04 7.54
CA TYR A 249 -13.54 -8.67 7.46
C TYR A 249 -12.96 -9.10 8.82
N ALA A 250 -13.82 -9.48 9.79
CA ALA A 250 -13.40 -9.90 11.12
C ALA A 250 -12.37 -11.03 11.10
N ASP A 251 -12.59 -12.06 10.26
CA ASP A 251 -11.69 -13.20 10.17
C ASP A 251 -10.31 -12.81 9.66
N ALA A 252 -10.25 -11.86 8.72
CA ALA A 252 -8.99 -11.31 8.23
C ALA A 252 -8.25 -10.53 9.33
N TYR A 253 -8.98 -9.74 10.12
CA TYR A 253 -8.40 -9.02 11.25
C TYR A 253 -7.79 -9.98 12.27
N GLU A 254 -8.52 -11.03 12.68
CA GLU A 254 -8.01 -12.00 13.66
C GLU A 254 -6.77 -12.75 13.15
N LYS A 255 -6.71 -13.09 11.86
CA LYS A 255 -5.50 -13.68 11.25
C LYS A 255 -4.33 -12.71 11.31
N LEU A 256 -4.56 -11.46 10.90
CA LEU A 256 -3.53 -10.42 10.89
C LEU A 256 -2.93 -10.18 12.28
N VAL A 257 -3.77 -9.98 13.29
CA VAL A 257 -3.29 -9.72 14.66
C VAL A 257 -2.74 -10.96 15.36
N ALA A 258 -3.04 -12.15 14.88
CA ALA A 258 -2.38 -13.37 15.33
C ALA A 258 -0.95 -13.50 14.78
N ALA A 259 -0.69 -12.89 13.63
CA ALA A 259 0.63 -12.88 13.00
C ALA A 259 1.52 -11.71 13.46
N THR A 260 0.96 -10.71 14.10
CA THR A 260 1.60 -9.43 14.39
C THR A 260 1.35 -8.97 15.83
N SER A 261 1.39 -7.67 16.06
CA SER A 261 1.05 -7.01 17.32
C SER A 261 -0.33 -6.34 17.26
N ARG A 262 -1.16 -6.55 18.26
CA ARG A 262 -2.45 -5.84 18.42
C ARG A 262 -2.28 -4.33 18.72
N GLY A 263 -1.08 -3.89 19.03
CA GLY A 263 -0.76 -2.48 19.26
C GLY A 263 -0.62 -1.66 17.98
N LYS A 264 -0.47 -2.31 16.83
CA LYS A 264 -0.32 -1.64 15.52
C LYS A 264 -1.67 -1.29 14.92
N VAL A 265 -1.69 -0.23 14.13
CA VAL A 265 -2.84 0.10 13.28
C VAL A 265 -3.04 -1.02 12.27
N ALA A 266 -4.28 -1.46 12.09
CA ALA A 266 -4.64 -2.47 11.12
C ALA A 266 -5.41 -1.87 9.94
N ALA A 267 -5.15 -2.37 8.73
CA ALA A 267 -5.77 -1.90 7.51
C ALA A 267 -6.11 -3.02 6.52
N LEU A 268 -7.18 -2.81 5.78
CA LEU A 268 -7.51 -3.55 4.57
C LEU A 268 -6.83 -2.83 3.39
N ALA A 269 -5.56 -3.20 3.10
CA ALA A 269 -4.75 -2.46 2.14
C ALA A 269 -5.19 -2.67 0.69
N GLU A 270 -5.82 -3.83 0.41
CA GLU A 270 -6.56 -4.07 -0.83
C GLU A 270 -7.79 -4.93 -0.56
N VAL A 271 -8.89 -4.56 -1.18
CA VAL A 271 -10.09 -5.37 -1.20
C VAL A 271 -10.75 -5.36 -2.57
N GLY A 272 -11.30 -6.51 -2.96
CA GLY A 272 -12.14 -6.59 -4.15
C GLY A 272 -13.54 -6.04 -3.88
N TYR A 273 -14.13 -6.41 -2.75
CA TYR A 273 -15.45 -5.95 -2.30
C TYR A 273 -15.33 -4.97 -1.15
N LEU A 274 -16.12 -3.90 -1.18
CA LEU A 274 -16.23 -2.96 -0.08
C LEU A 274 -16.65 -3.68 1.23
N PRO A 275 -16.06 -3.34 2.36
CA PRO A 275 -16.60 -3.79 3.63
C PRO A 275 -18.02 -3.24 3.85
N ASP A 276 -18.88 -4.00 4.50
CA ASP A 276 -20.22 -3.53 4.86
C ASP A 276 -20.11 -2.53 6.02
N VAL A 277 -20.50 -1.29 5.77
CA VAL A 277 -20.33 -0.19 6.72
C VAL A 277 -21.21 -0.35 7.97
N ASP A 278 -22.38 -0.99 7.86
CA ASP A 278 -23.24 -1.23 9.02
C ASP A 278 -22.65 -2.32 9.92
N LEU A 279 -22.05 -3.35 9.33
CA LEU A 279 -21.34 -4.38 10.08
C LEU A 279 -20.10 -3.80 10.77
N LEU A 280 -19.30 -2.98 10.08
CA LEU A 280 -18.16 -2.27 10.67
C LEU A 280 -18.59 -1.38 11.85
N GLN A 281 -19.66 -0.61 11.67
CA GLN A 281 -20.19 0.25 12.72
C GLN A 281 -20.69 -0.54 13.95
N LYS A 282 -21.23 -1.72 13.72
CA LYS A 282 -21.73 -2.61 14.78
C LYS A 282 -20.59 -3.33 15.51
N SER A 283 -19.68 -3.94 14.78
CA SER A 283 -18.59 -4.76 15.33
C SER A 283 -17.47 -3.93 15.95
N ARG A 284 -17.24 -2.74 15.41
CA ARG A 284 -16.12 -1.87 15.82
C ARG A 284 -14.73 -2.52 15.66
N ILE A 285 -14.60 -3.44 14.71
CA ILE A 285 -13.29 -3.99 14.35
C ILE A 285 -12.37 -2.82 13.98
N PRO A 286 -11.18 -2.75 14.58
CA PRO A 286 -10.36 -1.54 14.50
C PRO A 286 -9.55 -1.43 13.20
N TRP A 287 -10.20 -1.63 12.04
CA TRP A 287 -9.64 -1.22 10.76
C TRP A 287 -9.56 0.31 10.71
N ALA A 288 -8.40 0.86 10.37
CA ALA A 288 -8.22 2.30 10.19
C ALA A 288 -8.69 2.75 8.81
N TYR A 289 -8.35 1.98 7.78
CA TYR A 289 -8.80 2.24 6.42
C TYR A 289 -9.05 0.95 5.65
N TYR A 290 -9.82 1.06 4.57
CA TYR A 290 -9.83 0.10 3.48
C TYR A 290 -9.43 0.79 2.18
N MET A 291 -8.91 0.05 1.21
CA MET A 291 -8.64 0.51 -0.13
C MET A 291 -9.17 -0.51 -1.15
N THR A 292 -10.12 -0.07 -1.98
CA THR A 292 -10.59 -0.90 -3.09
C THR A 292 -9.56 -0.88 -4.21
N TRP A 293 -9.33 -2.05 -4.84
CA TRP A 293 -8.46 -2.11 -5.99
C TRP A 293 -9.05 -1.37 -7.20
N SER A 294 -8.24 -1.16 -8.23
CA SER A 294 -8.57 -0.35 -9.41
C SER A 294 -9.50 -1.03 -10.41
N LYS A 295 -9.81 -0.31 -11.49
CA LYS A 295 -10.55 -0.79 -12.66
C LYS A 295 -11.90 -1.40 -12.28
N GLU A 296 -12.17 -2.64 -12.68
CA GLU A 296 -13.44 -3.34 -12.50
C GLU A 296 -13.84 -3.56 -11.03
N PHE A 297 -12.88 -3.49 -10.10
CA PHE A 297 -13.18 -3.54 -8.66
C PHE A 297 -13.84 -2.25 -8.16
N CYS A 298 -13.68 -1.15 -8.89
CA CYS A 298 -14.29 0.14 -8.61
C CYS A 298 -15.34 0.53 -9.66
N ILE A 299 -14.97 0.44 -10.94
CA ILE A 299 -15.78 0.94 -12.05
C ILE A 299 -16.79 -0.11 -12.50
N GLY A 300 -18.04 0.29 -12.59
CA GLY A 300 -19.12 -0.62 -12.92
C GLY A 300 -19.63 -1.37 -11.69
N GLU A 301 -20.50 -2.35 -11.91
CA GLU A 301 -21.19 -3.06 -10.81
C GLU A 301 -20.80 -4.54 -10.73
N LYS A 302 -19.69 -4.93 -11.32
CA LYS A 302 -19.23 -6.33 -11.29
C LYS A 302 -18.88 -6.80 -9.89
N TYR A 303 -18.17 -5.95 -9.12
CA TYR A 303 -17.77 -6.24 -7.74
C TYR A 303 -18.57 -5.40 -6.75
N ASN A 304 -18.64 -4.11 -6.96
CA ASN A 304 -19.28 -3.20 -6.00
C ASN A 304 -20.45 -2.47 -6.65
N SER A 305 -21.66 -2.75 -6.19
CA SER A 305 -22.86 -2.07 -6.69
C SER A 305 -22.84 -0.58 -6.35
N VAL A 306 -23.52 0.22 -7.18
CA VAL A 306 -23.76 1.65 -6.91
C VAL A 306 -24.40 1.85 -5.54
N GLU A 307 -25.29 0.95 -5.13
CA GLU A 307 -25.96 1.02 -3.82
C GLU A 307 -24.96 0.87 -2.67
N ASN A 308 -24.08 -0.15 -2.73
CA ASN A 308 -23.04 -0.38 -1.71
C ASN A 308 -22.05 0.78 -1.64
N LEU A 309 -21.65 1.31 -2.80
CA LEU A 309 -20.74 2.46 -2.86
C LEU A 309 -21.39 3.69 -2.21
N LYS A 310 -22.63 4.02 -2.54
CA LYS A 310 -23.38 5.12 -1.91
C LYS A 310 -23.55 4.88 -0.40
N LYS A 311 -23.96 3.68 0.00
CA LYS A 311 -24.11 3.30 1.41
C LYS A 311 -22.83 3.57 2.21
N MET A 312 -21.67 3.18 1.68
CA MET A 312 -20.37 3.45 2.31
C MET A 312 -20.09 4.95 2.40
N TYR A 313 -20.17 5.67 1.28
CA TYR A 313 -19.77 7.07 1.21
C TYR A 313 -20.75 8.03 1.92
N ASP A 314 -22.03 7.65 2.07
CA ASP A 314 -23.03 8.44 2.79
C ASP A 314 -23.05 8.19 4.30
N SER A 315 -22.38 7.14 4.75
CA SER A 315 -22.32 6.77 6.17
C SER A 315 -21.51 7.78 6.98
N GLU A 316 -22.01 8.15 8.15
CA GLU A 316 -21.26 8.94 9.14
C GLU A 316 -20.06 8.16 9.73
N TYR A 317 -20.03 6.84 9.56
CA TYR A 317 -18.90 6.00 9.97
C TYR A 317 -17.73 6.10 9.00
N ALA A 318 -17.96 6.47 7.75
CA ALA A 318 -16.93 6.64 6.73
C ALA A 318 -16.30 8.05 6.78
N VAL A 319 -14.99 8.11 6.59
CA VAL A 319 -14.23 9.36 6.44
C VAL A 319 -13.90 9.54 4.96
N THR A 320 -14.49 10.58 4.35
CA THR A 320 -14.34 10.94 2.92
C THR A 320 -13.79 12.35 2.78
N LEU A 321 -13.46 12.76 1.54
CA LEU A 321 -13.23 14.15 1.14
C LEU A 321 -14.49 14.78 0.57
#